data_b7ecb4f7e9229b7f35418685a5c12526
#
_entry.id   b7ecb4f7e9229b7f35418685a5c12526
#
_cell.length_a   1.000
_cell.length_b   1.000
_cell.length_c   1.000
_cell.angle_alpha   90.00
_cell.angle_beta   90.00
_cell.angle_gamma   90.00
#
_symmetry.space_group_name_H-M   'P 1'
#
loop_
_entity.id
_entity.type
_entity.pdbx_description
1 polymer ?
#
loop_
_entity_poly.entity_id
_entity_poly.type
_entity_poly.pdbx_seq_one_letter_code
_entity_poly.pdbx_strand_id
1 'polypeptide(L)' 'IREILTSVYRALKEKGYNPINQLVGYILSEDPTYITTYQGARANIRRIDRDDLLQVLLKNYLGE' A
#
# COMPACT_ATOMS: atom_id res chain seq x y z
N ILE A 1 3.67 -9.79 -2.18
CA ILE A 1 2.85 -8.55 -2.24
C ILE A 1 1.82 -8.51 -1.12
N ARG A 2 1.11 -9.61 -0.89
CA ARG A 2 0.09 -9.64 0.18
C ARG A 2 0.68 -9.30 1.55
N GLU A 3 1.82 -9.88 1.88
CA GLU A 3 2.44 -9.66 3.18
C GLU A 3 2.90 -8.22 3.37
N ILE A 4 3.49 -7.65 2.33
CA ILE A 4 3.93 -6.26 2.36
C ILE A 4 2.73 -5.34 2.49
N LEU A 5 1.70 -5.57 1.70
CA LEU A 5 0.50 -4.73 1.71
C LEU A 5 -0.22 -4.79 3.05
N THR A 6 -0.31 -5.99 3.65
CA THR A 6 -0.91 -6.16 4.96
C THR A 6 -0.12 -5.42 6.04
N SER A 7 1.20 -5.50 5.98
CA SER A 7 2.08 -4.80 6.92
C SER A 7 1.91 -3.29 6.83
N VAL A 8 1.84 -2.76 5.60
CA VAL A 8 1.63 -1.33 5.38
C VAL A 8 0.26 -0.89 5.87
N TYR A 9 -0.77 -1.68 5.59
CA TYR A 9 -2.13 -1.42 6.08
C TYR A 9 -2.14 -1.28 7.60
N ARG A 10 -1.52 -2.22 8.31
CA ARG A 10 -1.46 -2.21 9.77
C ARG A 10 -0.74 -0.99 10.30
N ALA A 11 0.40 -0.65 9.70
CA ALA A 11 1.18 0.51 10.13
C ALA A 11 0.39 1.80 9.99
N LEU A 12 -0.31 1.97 8.87
CA LEU A 12 -1.14 3.15 8.65
C LEU A 12 -2.26 3.22 9.69
N LYS A 13 -2.92 2.10 9.93
CA LYS A 13 -4.02 2.05 10.89
C LYS A 13 -3.55 2.35 12.30
N GLU A 14 -2.43 1.78 12.72
CA GLU A 14 -1.88 2.03 14.04
C GLU A 14 -1.51 3.50 14.26
N LYS A 15 -1.08 4.19 13.22
CA LYS A 15 -0.75 5.60 13.30
C LYS A 15 -1.97 6.52 13.15
N GLY A 16 -3.17 5.96 13.03
CA GLY A 16 -4.40 6.75 13.00
C GLY A 16 -4.80 7.25 11.61
N TYR A 17 -4.14 6.79 10.56
CA TYR A 17 -4.53 7.14 9.19
C TYR A 17 -5.68 6.26 8.71
N ASN A 18 -6.36 6.72 7.67
CA ASN A 18 -7.26 5.88 6.90
C ASN A 18 -6.42 5.10 5.88
N PRO A 19 -6.20 3.79 6.08
CA PRO A 19 -5.26 3.06 5.24
C PRO A 19 -5.62 3.05 3.76
N ILE A 20 -6.90 2.89 3.47
CA ILE A 20 -7.36 2.82 2.08
C ILE A 20 -7.13 4.15 1.37
N ASN A 21 -7.48 5.27 2.01
CA ASN A 21 -7.25 6.59 1.42
C ASN A 21 -5.77 6.84 1.14
N GLN A 22 -4.90 6.47 2.09
CA GLN A 22 -3.47 6.67 1.92
C GLN A 22 -2.90 5.79 0.81
N LEU A 23 -3.33 4.54 0.74
CA LEU A 23 -2.89 3.63 -0.32
C LEU A 23 -3.37 4.09 -1.69
N VAL A 24 -4.62 4.54 -1.79
CA VAL A 24 -5.15 5.08 -3.05
C VAL A 24 -4.34 6.30 -3.48
N GLY A 25 -4.08 7.23 -2.55
CA GLY A 25 -3.27 8.41 -2.84
C GLY A 25 -1.88 8.04 -3.34
N TYR A 26 -1.25 7.06 -2.71
CA TYR A 26 0.05 6.58 -3.13
C TYR A 26 0.03 6.01 -4.56
N ILE A 27 -0.95 5.17 -4.85
CA ILE A 27 -1.07 4.53 -6.17
C ILE A 27 -1.28 5.57 -7.26
N LEU A 28 -2.11 6.56 -7.00
CA LEU A 28 -2.45 7.58 -8.01
C LEU A 28 -1.33 8.59 -8.23
N SER A 29 -0.63 8.98 -7.17
CA SER A 29 0.33 10.09 -7.23
C SER A 29 1.78 9.65 -7.35
N GLU A 30 2.11 8.40 -7.05
CA GLU A 30 3.47 7.88 -6.89
C GLU A 30 4.25 8.56 -5.77
N ASP A 31 3.55 9.31 -4.93
CA ASP A 31 4.21 10.07 -3.86
C ASP A 31 4.33 9.19 -2.61
N PRO A 32 5.56 8.75 -2.25
CA PRO A 32 5.75 7.87 -1.11
C PRO A 32 5.39 8.51 0.23
N THR A 33 5.24 9.84 0.28
CA THR A 33 4.88 10.53 1.53
C THR A 33 3.44 10.24 1.96
N TYR A 34 2.61 9.67 1.09
CA TYR A 34 1.30 9.16 1.49
C TYR A 34 1.40 8.03 2.49
N ILE A 35 2.56 7.35 2.55
CA ILE A 35 2.73 6.17 3.41
C ILE A 35 3.63 6.55 4.58
N THR A 36 3.17 6.28 5.79
CA THR A 36 3.95 6.53 7.00
C THR A 36 5.28 5.78 6.99
N THR A 37 6.30 6.36 7.64
CA THR A 37 7.58 5.66 7.86
C THR A 37 7.51 4.66 9.01
N TYR A 38 6.41 4.65 9.77
CA TYR A 38 6.24 3.79 10.93
C TYR A 38 6.42 2.32 10.55
N GLN A 39 7.23 1.62 11.32
CA GLN A 39 7.56 0.19 11.13
C GLN A 39 8.04 -0.12 9.72
N GLY A 40 8.69 0.82 9.07
CA GLY A 40 9.26 0.60 7.74
C GLY A 40 8.23 0.54 6.62
N ALA A 41 7.00 0.99 6.86
CA ALA A 41 5.92 0.86 5.88
C ALA A 41 6.25 1.53 4.55
N ARG A 42 6.79 2.75 4.58
CA ARG A 42 7.15 3.48 3.35
C ARG A 42 8.21 2.74 2.55
N ALA A 43 9.24 2.25 3.21
CA ALA A 43 10.28 1.47 2.54
C ALA A 43 9.72 0.17 1.96
N ASN A 44 8.82 -0.49 2.68
CA ASN A 44 8.22 -1.73 2.23
C ASN A 44 7.35 -1.54 0.99
N ILE A 45 6.48 -0.53 0.97
CA ILE A 45 5.58 -0.33 -0.17
C ILE A 45 6.36 0.02 -1.44
N ARG A 46 7.49 0.70 -1.30
CA ARG A 46 8.34 1.07 -2.43
C ARG A 46 9.04 -0.11 -3.08
N ARG A 47 9.07 -1.26 -2.41
CA ARG A 47 9.64 -2.49 -2.97
C ARG A 47 8.72 -3.13 -4.01
N ILE A 48 7.47 -2.71 -4.08
CA ILE A 48 6.49 -3.24 -5.02
C ILE A 48 6.32 -2.27 -6.18
N ASP A 49 6.40 -2.80 -7.41
CA ASP A 49 6.06 -2.03 -8.60
C ASP A 49 4.55 -1.76 -8.57
N ARG A 50 4.15 -0.52 -8.82
CA ARG A 50 2.73 -0.13 -8.75
C ARG A 50 1.88 -0.85 -9.79
N ASP A 51 2.43 -1.09 -10.99
CA ASP A 51 1.73 -1.86 -12.02
C ASP A 51 1.41 -3.27 -11.51
N ASP A 52 2.41 -3.92 -10.92
CA ASP A 52 2.24 -5.26 -10.36
C ASP A 52 1.22 -5.26 -9.23
N LEU A 53 1.27 -4.24 -8.38
CA LEU A 53 0.32 -4.10 -7.28
C LEU A 53 -1.11 -3.98 -7.79
N LEU A 54 -1.33 -3.11 -8.78
CA LEU A 54 -2.65 -2.93 -9.37
C LEU A 54 -3.16 -4.20 -10.03
N GLN A 55 -2.30 -4.92 -10.76
CA GLN A 55 -2.70 -6.18 -11.39
C GLN A 55 -3.13 -7.21 -10.36
N VAL A 56 -2.37 -7.34 -9.28
CA VAL A 56 -2.71 -8.29 -8.20
C VAL A 56 -4.04 -7.94 -7.57
N LEU A 57 -4.24 -6.66 -7.26
CA LEU A 57 -5.48 -6.21 -6.63
C LEU A 57 -6.69 -6.47 -7.53
N LEU A 58 -6.58 -6.13 -8.81
CA LEU A 58 -7.66 -6.34 -9.76
C LEU A 58 -7.95 -7.81 -9.98
N LYS A 59 -6.92 -8.63 -10.12
CA LYS A 59 -7.10 -10.07 -10.29
C LYS A 59 -7.80 -10.69 -9.08
N ASN A 60 -7.39 -10.30 -7.89
CA ASN A 60 -8.02 -10.78 -6.67
C ASN A 60 -9.49 -10.37 -6.58
N TYR A 61 -9.79 -9.12 -6.88
CA TYR A 61 -11.15 -8.61 -6.80
C TYR A 61 -12.07 -9.29 -7.82
N LEU A 62 -11.54 -9.50 -9.02
CA LEU A 62 -12.31 -10.08 -10.11
C LEU A 62 -12.32 -11.61 -10.12
N GLY A 63 -11.55 -12.23 -9.23
CA GLY A 63 -11.52 -13.69 -9.10
C GLY A 63 -10.66 -14.40 -10.13
N GLU A 64 -9.69 -13.71 -10.70
CA GLU A 64 -8.76 -14.34 -11.64
C GLU A 64 -7.58 -14.94 -10.89
#